data_1dca9b502a4477796e0b286b9946dd6b
#
_entry.id   1dca9b502a4477796e0b286b9946dd6b
#
_cell.length_a   1.000
_cell.length_b   1.000
_cell.length_c   1.000
_cell.angle_alpha   90.00
_cell.angle_beta   90.00
_cell.angle_gamma   90.00
#
_symmetry.space_group_name_H-M   'P 1'
#
loop_
_entity.id
_entity.type
_entity.pdbx_description
1 polymer ?
#
loop_
_entity_poly.entity_id
_entity_poly.type
_entity_poly.pdbx_seq_one_letter_code
_entity_poly.pdbx_strand_id
1 'polypeptide(L)'
;MNTLQRLAAAMGTAACLSLSVAQAKAAELHVVASFSIIGDLARQVGGDRIELRTLVGADGDAHVYEPKPSDAIAVGRADVLLVNGMQLEGFLTRLIQASGTSATVVEVTNGVDIIKDPAGGHYHYYGDKAVFHAAPLDPHAWQSVANGKIYVRNITDAFCAADQAGCATYKANASAYLDKLTALEHDIQKTVDAIPQEKRIVVVAHNAFRYFERAYGVHFLSPQGVSTDSEASAADVGAIIREIRDKHAAAIFAENITDARLVKQIATEAKLPMGGVLYSDALSKADGPAPTYIDMMRHNTSTIFKAIAAQP
;
A
#
# COMPACT_ATOMS: atom_id res chain seq x y z
N MET A 1 -97.19 1.03 -16.16
CA MET A 1 -96.81 1.08 -14.75
C MET A 1 -95.48 0.33 -14.61
N ASN A 2 -94.45 1.04 -14.14
CA ASN A 2 -93.15 0.62 -13.66
C ASN A 2 -92.07 0.21 -14.65
N THR A 3 -91.37 1.19 -15.05
CA THR A 3 -90.06 1.18 -15.65
C THR A 3 -89.01 0.84 -14.62
N LEU A 4 -88.29 -0.23 -14.79
CA LEU A 4 -87.10 -0.53 -14.05
C LEU A 4 -85.86 -0.13 -14.88
N GLN A 5 -85.20 0.92 -14.43
CA GLN A 5 -83.91 1.37 -14.95
C GLN A 5 -82.85 0.41 -14.56
N ARG A 6 -82.10 -0.10 -15.53
CA ARG A 6 -80.88 -0.86 -15.33
C ARG A 6 -79.68 0.09 -15.51
N LEU A 7 -79.01 0.48 -14.39
CA LEU A 7 -77.67 1.10 -14.41
C LEU A 7 -76.66 -0.02 -14.66
N ALA A 8 -75.96 0.08 -15.78
CA ALA A 8 -74.73 -0.68 -16.02
C ALA A 8 -73.54 0.07 -15.45
N ALA A 9 -72.94 -0.47 -14.41
CA ALA A 9 -71.67 -0.01 -13.90
C ALA A 9 -70.52 -0.56 -14.73
N ALA A 10 -69.84 0.31 -15.46
CA ALA A 10 -68.57 -0.01 -16.13
C ALA A 10 -67.44 0.06 -15.13
N MET A 11 -66.91 -1.11 -14.71
CA MET A 11 -65.65 -1.21 -13.98
C MET A 11 -64.48 -1.10 -14.96
N GLY A 12 -63.84 0.03 -15.00
CA GLY A 12 -62.56 0.22 -15.69
C GLY A 12 -61.43 -0.38 -14.88
N THR A 13 -60.90 -1.52 -15.30
CA THR A 13 -59.68 -2.12 -14.78
C THR A 13 -58.48 -1.36 -15.33
N ALA A 14 -57.87 -0.45 -14.51
CA ALA A 14 -56.59 0.17 -14.78
C ALA A 14 -55.48 -0.87 -14.52
N ALA A 15 -54.95 -1.47 -15.58
CA ALA A 15 -53.76 -2.32 -15.51
C ALA A 15 -52.52 -1.40 -15.32
N CYS A 16 -52.03 -1.31 -14.09
CA CYS A 16 -50.72 -0.75 -13.84
C CYS A 16 -49.63 -1.68 -14.37
N LEU A 17 -49.09 -1.39 -15.56
CA LEU A 17 -47.85 -1.99 -16.03
C LEU A 17 -46.71 -1.44 -15.14
N SER A 18 -46.30 -2.19 -14.13
CA SER A 18 -45.05 -1.99 -13.43
C SER A 18 -43.91 -2.39 -14.38
N LEU A 19 -43.27 -1.40 -15.04
CA LEU A 19 -42.01 -1.60 -15.70
C LEU A 19 -40.99 -1.91 -14.62
N SER A 20 -40.68 -3.18 -14.42
CA SER A 20 -39.49 -3.61 -13.72
C SER A 20 -38.28 -3.19 -14.57
N VAL A 21 -37.69 -2.07 -14.26
CA VAL A 21 -36.38 -1.72 -14.79
C VAL A 21 -35.40 -2.75 -14.19
N ALA A 22 -35.10 -3.78 -14.98
CA ALA A 22 -33.99 -4.67 -14.66
C ALA A 22 -32.72 -3.76 -14.59
N GLN A 23 -32.23 -3.47 -13.38
CA GLN A 23 -30.92 -2.86 -13.22
C GLN A 23 -29.93 -3.86 -13.81
N ALA A 24 -29.46 -3.56 -15.03
CA ALA A 24 -28.31 -4.27 -15.58
C ALA A 24 -27.20 -4.17 -14.56
N LYS A 25 -26.76 -5.31 -14.01
CA LYS A 25 -25.55 -5.36 -13.16
C LYS A 25 -24.45 -4.74 -14.01
N ALA A 26 -23.90 -3.61 -13.55
CA ALA A 26 -22.80 -2.98 -14.26
C ALA A 26 -21.66 -4.01 -14.39
N ALA A 27 -21.01 -4.05 -15.55
CA ALA A 27 -19.85 -4.91 -15.75
C ALA A 27 -18.84 -4.64 -14.62
N GLU A 28 -18.42 -5.69 -13.96
CA GLU A 28 -17.46 -5.61 -12.85
C GLU A 28 -16.06 -5.59 -13.46
N LEU A 29 -15.29 -4.54 -13.17
CA LEU A 29 -13.91 -4.39 -13.65
C LEU A 29 -13.00 -5.33 -12.86
N HIS A 30 -12.32 -6.27 -13.53
CA HIS A 30 -11.39 -7.19 -12.89
C HIS A 30 -10.03 -6.52 -12.68
N VAL A 31 -9.68 -6.29 -11.43
CA VAL A 31 -8.47 -5.59 -11.04
C VAL A 31 -7.55 -6.52 -10.27
N VAL A 32 -6.29 -6.55 -10.65
CA VAL A 32 -5.21 -7.17 -9.85
C VAL A 32 -4.29 -6.09 -9.32
N ALA A 33 -4.04 -6.09 -8.01
CA ALA A 33 -3.06 -5.24 -7.35
C ALA A 33 -1.86 -6.09 -6.90
N SER A 34 -0.65 -5.58 -7.09
CA SER A 34 0.57 -6.33 -6.76
C SER A 34 0.70 -6.61 -5.26
N PHE A 35 0.36 -5.67 -4.38
CA PHE A 35 0.45 -5.86 -2.93
C PHE A 35 -0.64 -5.10 -2.16
N SER A 36 -0.73 -5.38 -0.86
CA SER A 36 -1.87 -5.01 -0.01
C SER A 36 -2.16 -3.51 0.04
N ILE A 37 -1.14 -2.66 0.04
CA ILE A 37 -1.30 -1.20 0.09
C ILE A 37 -1.99 -0.68 -1.17
N ILE A 38 -1.52 -1.08 -2.36
CA ILE A 38 -2.18 -0.74 -3.63
C ILE A 38 -3.59 -1.35 -3.67
N GLY A 39 -3.75 -2.57 -3.14
CA GLY A 39 -5.05 -3.24 -3.04
C GLY A 39 -6.07 -2.43 -2.24
N ASP A 40 -5.68 -1.85 -1.10
CA ASP A 40 -6.58 -0.98 -0.33
C ASP A 40 -6.92 0.30 -1.10
N LEU A 41 -5.92 0.99 -1.68
CA LEU A 41 -6.16 2.19 -2.48
C LEU A 41 -7.10 1.91 -3.67
N ALA A 42 -6.92 0.78 -4.34
CA ALA A 42 -7.80 0.34 -5.43
C ALA A 42 -9.23 0.11 -4.93
N ARG A 43 -9.41 -0.52 -3.77
CA ARG A 43 -10.72 -0.73 -3.14
C ARG A 43 -11.41 0.58 -2.77
N GLN A 44 -10.65 1.55 -2.24
CA GLN A 44 -11.19 2.87 -1.89
C GLN A 44 -11.71 3.63 -3.12
N VAL A 45 -11.06 3.49 -4.27
CA VAL A 45 -11.48 4.12 -5.54
C VAL A 45 -12.59 3.32 -6.22
N GLY A 46 -12.42 2.00 -6.34
CA GLY A 46 -13.30 1.13 -7.12
C GLY A 46 -14.64 0.83 -6.44
N GLY A 47 -14.64 0.73 -5.09
CA GLY A 47 -15.81 0.32 -4.32
C GLY A 47 -16.36 -1.04 -4.81
N ASP A 48 -17.69 -1.12 -4.95
CA ASP A 48 -18.41 -2.33 -5.39
C ASP A 48 -18.42 -2.52 -6.92
N ARG A 49 -17.72 -1.64 -7.67
CA ARG A 49 -17.66 -1.76 -9.14
C ARG A 49 -16.47 -2.57 -9.64
N ILE A 50 -15.60 -3.03 -8.76
CA ILE A 50 -14.42 -3.81 -9.12
C ILE A 50 -14.44 -5.17 -8.43
N GLU A 51 -13.98 -6.20 -9.13
CA GLU A 51 -13.53 -7.45 -8.54
C GLU A 51 -12.02 -7.36 -8.35
N LEU A 52 -11.58 -7.22 -7.08
CA LEU A 52 -10.18 -6.99 -6.73
C LEU A 52 -9.49 -8.26 -6.22
N ARG A 53 -8.38 -8.61 -6.85
CA ARG A 53 -7.43 -9.60 -6.35
C ARG A 53 -6.12 -8.92 -5.98
N THR A 54 -5.61 -9.17 -4.77
CA THR A 54 -4.28 -8.74 -4.33
C THR A 54 -3.33 -9.93 -4.34
N LEU A 55 -2.16 -9.80 -4.97
CA LEU A 55 -1.18 -10.88 -5.09
C LEU A 55 -0.45 -11.09 -3.77
N VAL A 56 0.26 -10.07 -3.29
CA VAL A 56 0.94 -10.10 -1.99
C VAL A 56 -0.01 -9.54 -0.93
N GLY A 57 -0.53 -10.42 -0.08
CA GLY A 57 -1.54 -10.08 0.92
C GLY A 57 -0.99 -9.38 2.15
N ALA A 58 -1.82 -9.33 3.20
CA ALA A 58 -1.44 -8.78 4.50
C ALA A 58 -0.20 -9.47 5.06
N ASP A 59 0.67 -8.69 5.69
CA ASP A 59 1.95 -9.11 6.29
C ASP A 59 2.90 -9.82 5.30
N GLY A 60 2.65 -9.71 3.99
CA GLY A 60 3.48 -10.30 2.95
C GLY A 60 4.55 -9.35 2.45
N ASP A 61 5.72 -9.88 2.13
CA ASP A 61 6.85 -9.12 1.59
C ASP A 61 6.84 -9.15 0.06
N ALA A 62 6.70 -7.97 -0.56
CA ALA A 62 6.64 -7.82 -2.02
C ALA A 62 8.01 -7.96 -2.70
N HIS A 63 9.12 -7.75 -1.98
CA HIS A 63 10.46 -7.88 -2.53
C HIS A 63 10.83 -9.32 -2.87
N VAL A 64 10.41 -10.27 -2.01
CA VAL A 64 10.79 -11.68 -2.08
C VAL A 64 9.61 -12.61 -2.41
N TYR A 65 8.50 -12.06 -2.87
CA TYR A 65 7.31 -12.85 -3.18
C TYR A 65 7.53 -13.80 -4.35
N GLU A 66 7.15 -15.05 -4.17
CA GLU A 66 7.13 -16.06 -5.23
C GLU A 66 5.69 -16.29 -5.72
N PRO A 67 5.36 -15.93 -6.99
CA PRO A 67 4.01 -16.09 -7.53
C PRO A 67 3.59 -17.55 -7.61
N LYS A 68 2.32 -17.80 -7.30
CA LYS A 68 1.65 -19.09 -7.41
C LYS A 68 0.97 -19.21 -8.78
N PRO A 69 0.66 -20.43 -9.25
CA PRO A 69 -0.09 -20.63 -10.50
C PRO A 69 -1.43 -19.90 -10.50
N SER A 70 -2.10 -19.75 -9.33
CA SER A 70 -3.32 -18.99 -9.17
C SER A 70 -3.17 -17.50 -9.48
N ASP A 71 -1.97 -16.95 -9.30
CA ASP A 71 -1.69 -15.54 -9.56
C ASP A 71 -1.57 -15.28 -11.06
N ALA A 72 -0.92 -16.20 -11.79
CA ALA A 72 -0.89 -16.14 -13.25
C ALA A 72 -2.31 -16.23 -13.85
N ILE A 73 -3.18 -17.08 -13.30
CA ILE A 73 -4.58 -17.16 -13.72
C ILE A 73 -5.31 -15.83 -13.43
N ALA A 74 -5.11 -15.23 -12.25
CA ALA A 74 -5.74 -13.97 -11.88
C ALA A 74 -5.29 -12.83 -12.79
N VAL A 75 -3.96 -12.70 -13.03
CA VAL A 75 -3.39 -11.69 -13.93
C VAL A 75 -3.87 -11.91 -15.37
N GLY A 76 -3.98 -13.17 -15.83
CA GLY A 76 -4.49 -13.48 -17.17
C GLY A 76 -5.95 -13.09 -17.40
N ARG A 77 -6.73 -12.91 -16.35
CA ARG A 77 -8.15 -12.51 -16.41
C ARG A 77 -8.39 -11.03 -16.09
N ALA A 78 -7.35 -10.31 -15.68
CA ALA A 78 -7.48 -8.93 -15.28
C ALA A 78 -7.71 -8.01 -16.49
N ASP A 79 -8.49 -6.95 -16.26
CA ASP A 79 -8.60 -5.81 -17.15
C ASP A 79 -7.52 -4.78 -16.84
N VAL A 80 -7.20 -4.62 -15.54
CA VAL A 80 -6.18 -3.70 -15.03
C VAL A 80 -5.28 -4.41 -14.04
N LEU A 81 -3.97 -4.26 -14.22
CA LEU A 81 -2.94 -4.70 -13.30
C LEU A 81 -2.24 -3.48 -12.69
N LEU A 82 -2.48 -3.23 -11.41
CA LEU A 82 -1.88 -2.14 -10.66
C LEU A 82 -0.58 -2.61 -10.00
N VAL A 83 0.51 -1.92 -10.27
CA VAL A 83 1.84 -2.24 -9.75
C VAL A 83 2.51 -0.99 -9.21
N ASN A 84 3.43 -1.15 -8.27
CA ASN A 84 4.24 -0.03 -7.79
C ASN A 84 5.25 0.42 -8.86
N GLY A 85 5.93 -0.53 -9.46
CA GLY A 85 7.09 -0.25 -10.30
C GLY A 85 8.37 -0.01 -9.49
N MET A 86 9.33 0.69 -10.07
CA MET A 86 10.63 0.99 -9.44
C MET A 86 11.36 -0.27 -8.90
N GLN A 87 11.13 -1.41 -9.55
CA GLN A 87 11.73 -2.73 -9.22
C GLN A 87 11.31 -3.31 -7.85
N LEU A 88 10.24 -2.83 -7.22
CA LEU A 88 9.70 -3.44 -5.99
C LEU A 88 9.31 -4.90 -6.24
N GLU A 89 8.53 -5.13 -7.30
CA GLU A 89 8.00 -6.45 -7.65
C GLU A 89 8.97 -7.19 -8.59
N GLY A 90 10.05 -7.73 -8.06
CA GLY A 90 11.04 -8.48 -8.85
C GLY A 90 10.48 -9.69 -9.62
N PHE A 91 9.33 -10.22 -9.19
CA PHE A 91 8.62 -11.33 -9.81
C PHE A 91 7.75 -10.93 -11.03
N LEU A 92 7.43 -9.64 -11.19
CA LEU A 92 6.34 -9.15 -12.03
C LEU A 92 6.51 -9.50 -13.52
N THR A 93 7.69 -9.26 -14.09
CA THR A 93 7.95 -9.51 -15.51
C THR A 93 7.70 -10.97 -15.89
N ARG A 94 8.17 -11.91 -15.05
CA ARG A 94 7.96 -13.35 -15.27
C ARG A 94 6.49 -13.73 -15.14
N LEU A 95 5.78 -13.13 -14.17
CA LEU A 95 4.36 -13.38 -13.94
C LEU A 95 3.51 -12.89 -15.13
N ILE A 96 3.76 -11.68 -15.64
CA ILE A 96 3.07 -11.12 -16.82
C ILE A 96 3.27 -12.05 -18.02
N GLN A 97 4.51 -12.47 -18.30
CA GLN A 97 4.80 -13.40 -19.40
C GLN A 97 4.10 -14.75 -19.24
N ALA A 98 4.11 -15.31 -18.04
CA ALA A 98 3.48 -16.61 -17.77
C ALA A 98 1.95 -16.55 -17.82
N SER A 99 1.34 -15.40 -17.52
CA SER A 99 -0.12 -15.22 -17.52
C SER A 99 -0.71 -15.06 -18.91
N GLY A 100 0.09 -14.60 -19.89
CA GLY A 100 -0.40 -14.24 -21.23
C GLY A 100 -1.43 -13.12 -21.22
N THR A 101 -1.42 -12.27 -20.20
CA THR A 101 -2.43 -11.22 -19.99
C THR A 101 -2.44 -10.17 -21.09
N SER A 102 -3.64 -9.63 -21.35
CA SER A 102 -3.86 -8.41 -22.14
C SER A 102 -4.23 -7.21 -21.26
N ALA A 103 -4.13 -7.35 -19.92
CA ALA A 103 -4.44 -6.28 -18.97
C ALA A 103 -3.60 -5.03 -19.20
N THR A 104 -4.20 -3.86 -18.97
CA THR A 104 -3.43 -2.62 -18.88
C THR A 104 -2.60 -2.63 -17.60
N VAL A 105 -1.27 -2.65 -17.73
CA VAL A 105 -0.34 -2.53 -16.61
C VAL A 105 -0.16 -1.06 -16.25
N VAL A 106 -0.43 -0.70 -15.00
CA VAL A 106 -0.37 0.69 -14.52
C VAL A 106 0.60 0.78 -13.34
N GLU A 107 1.70 1.50 -13.55
CA GLU A 107 2.60 1.88 -12.47
C GLU A 107 1.98 3.06 -11.71
N VAL A 108 1.52 2.81 -10.48
CA VAL A 108 0.83 3.83 -9.67
C VAL A 108 1.75 4.93 -9.15
N THR A 109 3.07 4.72 -9.24
CA THR A 109 4.11 5.71 -8.89
C THR A 109 4.34 6.78 -9.96
N ASN A 110 3.71 6.70 -11.12
CA ASN A 110 3.88 7.71 -12.18
C ASN A 110 3.59 9.11 -11.65
N GLY A 111 4.55 10.04 -11.84
CA GLY A 111 4.45 11.43 -11.36
C GLY A 111 4.94 11.66 -9.92
N VAL A 112 5.42 10.63 -9.23
CA VAL A 112 6.10 10.78 -7.94
C VAL A 112 7.49 11.39 -8.14
N ASP A 113 7.88 12.29 -7.24
CA ASP A 113 9.28 12.76 -7.14
C ASP A 113 10.13 11.67 -6.48
N ILE A 114 10.82 10.90 -7.32
CA ILE A 114 11.49 9.65 -6.94
C ILE A 114 12.78 9.93 -6.18
N ILE A 115 12.97 9.28 -5.04
CA ILE A 115 14.24 9.26 -4.32
C ILE A 115 15.19 8.30 -5.04
N LYS A 116 16.36 8.84 -5.43
CA LYS A 116 17.42 8.05 -6.03
C LYS A 116 18.34 7.50 -4.95
N ASP A 117 18.72 6.25 -5.10
CA ASP A 117 19.73 5.59 -4.29
C ASP A 117 20.81 5.00 -5.19
N PRO A 118 21.84 5.78 -5.55
CA PRO A 118 22.91 5.32 -6.45
C PRO A 118 23.71 4.12 -5.92
N ALA A 119 23.71 3.92 -4.59
CA ALA A 119 24.32 2.76 -3.94
C ALA A 119 23.31 1.61 -3.73
N GLY A 120 22.03 1.85 -4.06
CA GLY A 120 20.97 0.85 -3.94
C GLY A 120 21.16 -0.29 -4.91
N GLY A 121 20.93 -1.50 -4.42
CA GLY A 121 21.03 -2.73 -5.19
C GLY A 121 21.16 -3.93 -4.28
N HIS A 122 21.11 -5.11 -4.90
CA HIS A 122 21.22 -6.38 -4.20
C HIS A 122 21.99 -7.40 -5.04
N TYR A 123 22.49 -8.44 -4.40
CA TYR A 123 23.18 -9.53 -5.07
C TYR A 123 22.24 -10.71 -5.26
N HIS A 124 22.12 -11.21 -6.51
CA HIS A 124 21.59 -12.54 -6.77
C HIS A 124 22.73 -13.56 -6.80
N TYR A 125 22.54 -14.66 -6.11
CA TYR A 125 23.49 -15.77 -6.09
C TYR A 125 23.01 -16.91 -7.00
N TYR A 126 23.80 -17.22 -8.01
CA TYR A 126 23.62 -18.39 -8.90
C TYR A 126 24.73 -19.40 -8.60
N GLY A 127 24.50 -20.25 -7.60
CA GLY A 127 25.57 -21.06 -7.01
C GLY A 127 26.62 -20.17 -6.34
N ASP A 128 27.90 -20.33 -6.70
CA ASP A 128 29.00 -19.51 -6.15
C ASP A 128 29.19 -18.15 -6.85
N LYS A 129 28.33 -17.82 -7.81
CA LYS A 129 28.45 -16.59 -8.60
C LYS A 129 27.48 -15.53 -8.09
N ALA A 130 28.01 -14.46 -7.49
CA ALA A 130 27.25 -13.28 -7.12
C ALA A 130 27.12 -12.32 -8.31
N VAL A 131 25.91 -11.91 -8.62
CA VAL A 131 25.62 -10.88 -9.63
C VAL A 131 24.91 -9.71 -8.94
N PHE A 132 25.55 -8.54 -8.98
CA PHE A 132 24.97 -7.32 -8.44
C PHE A 132 23.92 -6.75 -9.41
N HIS A 133 22.71 -6.53 -8.91
CA HIS A 133 21.64 -5.83 -9.59
C HIS A 133 21.47 -4.45 -8.96
N ALA A 134 21.79 -3.41 -9.71
CA ALA A 134 21.59 -2.05 -9.25
C ALA A 134 20.08 -1.75 -9.17
N ALA A 135 19.61 -1.29 -8.01
CA ALA A 135 18.27 -0.77 -7.78
C ALA A 135 18.41 0.72 -7.36
N PRO A 136 18.65 1.62 -8.33
CA PRO A 136 19.02 3.00 -8.03
C PRO A 136 17.85 3.87 -7.55
N LEU A 137 16.67 3.30 -7.42
CA LEU A 137 15.43 3.98 -7.04
C LEU A 137 14.89 3.38 -5.74
N ASP A 138 14.42 4.24 -4.86
CA ASP A 138 13.69 3.82 -3.67
C ASP A 138 12.22 3.60 -4.03
N PRO A 139 11.69 2.37 -3.92
CA PRO A 139 10.32 2.05 -4.34
C PRO A 139 9.24 2.45 -3.33
N HIS A 140 9.59 2.81 -2.07
CA HIS A 140 8.66 2.95 -0.94
C HIS A 140 7.89 4.28 -0.93
N ALA A 141 7.47 4.76 -2.10
CA ALA A 141 6.87 6.09 -2.26
C ALA A 141 5.57 6.27 -1.48
N TRP A 142 4.82 5.21 -1.20
CA TRP A 142 3.60 5.23 -0.38
C TRP A 142 3.81 5.68 1.06
N GLN A 143 5.04 5.69 1.57
CA GLN A 143 5.38 6.20 2.91
C GLN A 143 5.19 7.72 3.05
N SER A 144 4.92 8.43 1.97
CA SER A 144 4.44 9.81 1.96
C SER A 144 2.96 9.85 1.56
N VAL A 145 2.11 10.49 2.36
CA VAL A 145 0.68 10.65 2.04
C VAL A 145 0.48 11.48 0.77
N ALA A 146 1.35 12.46 0.51
CA ALA A 146 1.34 13.22 -0.74
C ALA A 146 1.49 12.30 -1.97
N ASN A 147 2.39 11.31 -1.90
CA ASN A 147 2.54 10.29 -2.95
C ASN A 147 1.34 9.33 -2.99
N GLY A 148 0.80 8.94 -1.82
CA GLY A 148 -0.45 8.16 -1.75
C GLY A 148 -1.60 8.82 -2.49
N LYS A 149 -1.68 10.15 -2.48
CA LYS A 149 -2.66 10.92 -3.28
C LYS A 149 -2.39 10.81 -4.80
N ILE A 150 -1.11 10.71 -5.22
CA ILE A 150 -0.75 10.48 -6.62
C ILE A 150 -1.21 9.07 -7.03
N TYR A 151 -0.95 8.05 -6.21
CA TYR A 151 -1.42 6.68 -6.44
C TYR A 151 -2.94 6.64 -6.67
N VAL A 152 -3.72 7.29 -5.79
CA VAL A 152 -5.19 7.37 -5.91
C VAL A 152 -5.63 7.97 -7.25
N ARG A 153 -4.95 9.03 -7.72
CA ARG A 153 -5.25 9.65 -9.02
C ARG A 153 -4.94 8.71 -10.18
N ASN A 154 -3.76 8.07 -10.16
CA ASN A 154 -3.36 7.13 -11.21
C ASN A 154 -4.30 5.91 -11.29
N ILE A 155 -4.72 5.38 -10.13
CA ILE A 155 -5.73 4.32 -10.06
C ILE A 155 -7.07 4.80 -10.64
N THR A 156 -7.50 6.02 -10.29
CA THR A 156 -8.76 6.59 -10.80
C THR A 156 -8.75 6.72 -12.31
N ASP A 157 -7.64 7.24 -12.86
CA ASP A 157 -7.49 7.43 -14.30
C ASP A 157 -7.48 6.08 -15.03
N ALA A 158 -6.80 5.08 -14.47
CA ALA A 158 -6.78 3.72 -15.00
C ALA A 158 -8.19 3.10 -15.03
N PHE A 159 -8.95 3.22 -13.95
CA PHE A 159 -10.31 2.69 -13.88
C PHE A 159 -11.25 3.44 -14.83
N CYS A 160 -11.13 4.77 -14.93
CA CYS A 160 -11.91 5.55 -15.89
C CYS A 160 -11.60 5.18 -17.34
N ALA A 161 -10.36 4.83 -17.67
CA ALA A 161 -9.98 4.41 -19.02
C ALA A 161 -10.53 3.01 -19.35
N ALA A 162 -10.54 2.09 -18.38
CA ALA A 162 -11.02 0.73 -18.55
C ALA A 162 -12.56 0.61 -18.49
N ASP A 163 -13.23 1.41 -17.62
CA ASP A 163 -14.70 1.44 -17.45
C ASP A 163 -15.21 2.89 -17.46
N GLN A 164 -15.49 3.41 -18.63
CA GLN A 164 -16.03 4.76 -18.79
C GLN A 164 -17.39 4.96 -18.11
N ALA A 165 -18.21 3.92 -18.05
CA ALA A 165 -19.52 3.99 -17.40
C ALA A 165 -19.41 4.14 -15.87
N GLY A 166 -18.37 3.59 -15.26
CA GLY A 166 -18.06 3.71 -13.85
C GLY A 166 -17.30 4.96 -13.46
N CYS A 167 -16.75 5.71 -14.42
CA CYS A 167 -15.78 6.79 -14.16
C CYS A 167 -16.31 7.86 -13.20
N ALA A 168 -17.59 8.21 -13.28
CA ALA A 168 -18.19 9.18 -12.33
C ALA A 168 -18.14 8.68 -10.87
N THR A 169 -18.38 7.39 -10.67
CA THR A 169 -18.29 6.74 -9.34
C THR A 169 -16.85 6.71 -8.84
N TYR A 170 -15.90 6.30 -9.69
CA TYR A 170 -14.48 6.28 -9.32
C TYR A 170 -13.96 7.65 -8.92
N LYS A 171 -14.31 8.70 -9.68
CA LYS A 171 -13.95 10.08 -9.36
C LYS A 171 -14.56 10.57 -8.05
N ALA A 172 -15.84 10.23 -7.79
CA ALA A 172 -16.51 10.61 -6.54
C ALA A 172 -15.84 9.93 -5.33
N ASN A 173 -15.56 8.62 -5.42
CA ASN A 173 -14.88 7.86 -4.38
C ASN A 173 -13.47 8.40 -4.14
N ALA A 174 -12.70 8.63 -5.22
CA ALA A 174 -11.36 9.19 -5.14
C ALA A 174 -11.36 10.57 -4.48
N SER A 175 -12.28 11.46 -4.83
CA SER A 175 -12.40 12.78 -4.20
C SER A 175 -12.61 12.66 -2.70
N ALA A 176 -13.58 11.85 -2.27
CA ALA A 176 -13.85 11.63 -0.84
C ALA A 176 -12.67 11.00 -0.10
N TYR A 177 -11.91 10.12 -0.77
CA TYR A 177 -10.72 9.50 -0.17
C TYR A 177 -9.54 10.47 -0.10
N LEU A 178 -9.33 11.31 -1.11
CA LEU A 178 -8.30 12.36 -1.13
C LEU A 178 -8.51 13.39 0.00
N ASP A 179 -9.77 13.70 0.35
CA ASP A 179 -10.08 14.55 1.51
C ASP A 179 -9.64 13.89 2.82
N LYS A 180 -9.87 12.57 2.98
CA LYS A 180 -9.40 11.80 4.14
C LYS A 180 -7.87 11.75 4.21
N LEU A 181 -7.19 11.59 3.07
CA LEU A 181 -5.73 11.62 3.00
C LEU A 181 -5.17 12.99 3.35
N THR A 182 -5.87 14.07 2.98
CA THR A 182 -5.45 15.43 3.34
C THR A 182 -5.55 15.67 4.85
N ALA A 183 -6.61 15.18 5.48
CA ALA A 183 -6.75 15.23 6.93
C ALA A 183 -5.67 14.38 7.64
N LEU A 184 -5.41 13.17 7.11
CA LEU A 184 -4.35 12.28 7.62
C LEU A 184 -2.98 12.95 7.59
N GLU A 185 -2.61 13.58 6.48
CA GLU A 185 -1.32 14.26 6.32
C GLU A 185 -1.13 15.38 7.34
N HIS A 186 -2.18 16.17 7.56
CA HIS A 186 -2.19 17.20 8.61
C HIS A 186 -2.02 16.61 10.01
N ASP A 187 -2.72 15.49 10.32
CA ASP A 187 -2.63 14.82 11.62
C ASP A 187 -1.23 14.25 11.87
N ILE A 188 -0.61 13.66 10.83
CA ILE A 188 0.76 13.15 10.90
C ILE A 188 1.73 14.30 11.18
N GLN A 189 1.65 15.39 10.41
CA GLN A 189 2.53 16.55 10.57
C GLN A 189 2.41 17.11 11.97
N LYS A 190 1.19 17.33 12.46
CA LYS A 190 0.93 17.81 13.82
C LYS A 190 1.52 16.90 14.90
N THR A 191 1.43 15.58 14.71
CA THR A 191 1.97 14.61 15.66
C THR A 191 3.49 14.64 15.67
N VAL A 192 4.12 14.70 14.48
CA VAL A 192 5.59 14.76 14.37
C VAL A 192 6.13 16.10 14.90
N ASP A 193 5.44 17.21 14.64
CA ASP A 193 5.87 18.53 15.12
C ASP A 193 5.88 18.64 16.66
N ALA A 194 5.08 17.82 17.34
CA ALA A 194 5.10 17.71 18.80
C ALA A 194 6.35 16.96 19.35
N ILE A 195 7.14 16.30 18.51
CA ILE A 195 8.40 15.64 18.89
C ILE A 195 9.55 16.64 18.75
N PRO A 196 10.40 16.85 19.78
CA PRO A 196 11.62 17.62 19.63
C PRO A 196 12.51 17.10 18.51
N GLN A 197 13.06 17.98 17.69
CA GLN A 197 13.78 17.59 16.46
C GLN A 197 14.97 16.67 16.74
N GLU A 198 15.70 16.91 17.83
CA GLU A 198 16.84 16.12 18.27
C GLU A 198 16.48 14.70 18.72
N LYS A 199 15.21 14.43 19.01
CA LYS A 199 14.69 13.10 19.37
C LYS A 199 14.09 12.34 18.17
N ARG A 200 14.03 12.92 16.98
CA ARG A 200 13.40 12.32 15.78
C ARG A 200 14.31 11.34 15.03
N ILE A 201 15.13 10.58 15.74
CA ILE A 201 16.00 9.55 15.15
C ILE A 201 15.58 8.19 15.68
N VAL A 202 15.23 7.29 14.78
CA VAL A 202 14.74 5.94 15.09
C VAL A 202 15.40 4.89 14.20
N VAL A 203 15.30 3.63 14.58
CA VAL A 203 15.89 2.50 13.86
C VAL A 203 14.79 1.57 13.38
N VAL A 204 14.90 1.06 12.16
CA VAL A 204 13.99 0.10 11.52
C VAL A 204 14.79 -1.08 10.93
N ALA A 205 14.12 -2.13 10.45
CA ALA A 205 14.81 -3.30 9.93
C ALA A 205 15.45 -3.03 8.56
N HIS A 206 14.72 -2.39 7.62
CA HIS A 206 15.23 -2.05 6.28
C HIS A 206 14.91 -0.60 5.90
N ASN A 207 15.51 -0.10 4.84
CA ASN A 207 15.45 1.31 4.45
C ASN A 207 14.19 1.64 3.64
N ALA A 208 13.01 1.49 4.27
CA ALA A 208 11.70 1.71 3.64
C ALA A 208 11.11 3.11 3.88
N PHE A 209 11.66 3.90 4.80
CA PHE A 209 10.97 5.09 5.31
C PHE A 209 11.52 6.42 4.81
N ARG A 210 12.38 6.46 3.78
CA ARG A 210 13.00 7.70 3.28
C ARG A 210 11.99 8.73 2.77
N TYR A 211 10.86 8.29 2.19
CA TYR A 211 9.78 9.20 1.79
C TYR A 211 9.03 9.75 3.00
N PHE A 212 8.87 8.97 4.08
CA PHE A 212 8.34 9.45 5.34
C PHE A 212 9.31 10.47 5.98
N GLU A 213 10.60 10.17 6.00
CA GLU A 213 11.65 11.07 6.48
C GLU A 213 11.60 12.41 5.73
N ARG A 214 11.60 12.36 4.39
CA ARG A 214 11.54 13.56 3.54
C ARG A 214 10.28 14.38 3.75
N ALA A 215 9.14 13.72 3.98
CA ALA A 215 7.86 14.39 4.12
C ALA A 215 7.63 14.99 5.52
N TYR A 216 8.10 14.29 6.58
CA TYR A 216 7.71 14.62 7.95
C TYR A 216 8.88 14.89 8.89
N GLY A 217 10.12 14.65 8.48
CA GLY A 217 11.32 15.01 9.26
C GLY A 217 11.60 14.07 10.44
N VAL A 218 11.24 12.78 10.35
CA VAL A 218 11.71 11.72 11.25
C VAL A 218 12.84 10.97 10.54
N HIS A 219 14.01 10.90 11.13
CA HIS A 219 15.18 10.25 10.54
C HIS A 219 15.22 8.76 10.88
N PHE A 220 15.39 7.92 9.86
CA PHE A 220 15.41 6.47 10.00
C PHE A 220 16.79 5.90 9.71
N LEU A 221 17.32 5.12 10.64
CA LEU A 221 18.51 4.31 10.49
C LEU A 221 18.10 2.86 10.24
N SER A 222 18.81 2.16 9.37
CA SER A 222 18.52 0.75 9.08
C SER A 222 19.78 -0.05 8.78
N PRO A 223 19.87 -1.31 9.23
CA PRO A 223 20.99 -2.20 8.90
C PRO A 223 20.89 -2.77 7.47
N GLN A 224 19.67 -2.85 6.90
CA GLN A 224 19.45 -3.33 5.54
C GLN A 224 19.20 -2.17 4.58
N GLY A 225 19.49 -2.40 3.29
CA GLY A 225 19.19 -1.47 2.21
C GLY A 225 17.68 -1.36 1.90
N VAL A 226 17.36 -0.86 0.71
CA VAL A 226 15.98 -0.66 0.24
C VAL A 226 15.26 -1.97 -0.16
N SER A 227 15.95 -3.09 -0.24
CA SER A 227 15.36 -4.41 -0.50
C SER A 227 15.61 -5.35 0.68
N THR A 228 14.67 -6.23 0.94
CA THR A 228 14.77 -7.31 1.93
C THR A 228 15.40 -8.58 1.36
N ASP A 229 15.73 -8.62 0.07
CA ASP A 229 16.31 -9.79 -0.62
C ASP A 229 17.63 -10.26 -0.01
N SER A 230 18.37 -9.36 0.63
CA SER A 230 19.66 -9.65 1.25
C SER A 230 19.63 -9.33 2.74
N GLU A 231 20.12 -10.25 3.56
CA GLU A 231 20.29 -9.97 4.99
C GLU A 231 21.45 -8.99 5.23
N ALA A 232 21.36 -8.22 6.32
CA ALA A 232 22.45 -7.36 6.75
C ALA A 232 23.69 -8.19 7.13
N SER A 233 24.86 -7.80 6.65
CA SER A 233 26.12 -8.44 7.05
C SER A 233 26.48 -8.10 8.51
N ALA A 234 27.38 -8.88 9.11
CA ALA A 234 27.91 -8.57 10.44
C ALA A 234 28.61 -7.21 10.50
N ALA A 235 29.17 -6.74 9.37
CA ALA A 235 29.79 -5.43 9.26
C ALA A 235 28.73 -4.32 9.31
N ASP A 236 27.60 -4.50 8.63
CA ASP A 236 26.47 -3.57 8.65
C ASP A 236 25.86 -3.48 10.04
N VAL A 237 25.67 -4.63 10.71
CA VAL A 237 25.20 -4.68 12.11
C VAL A 237 26.16 -3.92 13.04
N GLY A 238 27.47 -4.11 12.89
CA GLY A 238 28.45 -3.36 13.66
C GLY A 238 28.45 -1.86 13.36
N ALA A 239 28.22 -1.47 12.11
CA ALA A 239 28.13 -0.08 11.69
C ALA A 239 26.89 0.61 12.28
N ILE A 240 25.72 -0.02 12.15
CA ILE A 240 24.46 0.54 12.66
C ILE A 240 24.47 0.70 14.18
N ILE A 241 25.09 -0.24 14.93
CA ILE A 241 25.20 -0.12 16.40
C ILE A 241 26.04 1.11 16.78
N ARG A 242 27.12 1.40 16.06
CA ARG A 242 27.92 2.63 16.29
C ARG A 242 27.08 3.87 15.98
N GLU A 243 26.41 3.90 14.82
CA GLU A 243 25.60 5.02 14.39
C GLU A 243 24.43 5.32 15.36
N ILE A 244 23.76 4.29 15.87
CA ILE A 244 22.72 4.40 16.90
C ILE A 244 23.24 5.15 18.13
N ARG A 245 24.46 4.82 18.59
CA ARG A 245 25.08 5.44 19.77
C ARG A 245 25.51 6.87 19.49
N ASP A 246 26.12 7.11 18.33
CA ASP A 246 26.62 8.42 17.94
C ASP A 246 25.50 9.44 17.71
N LYS A 247 24.40 8.98 17.12
CA LYS A 247 23.22 9.81 16.81
C LYS A 247 22.15 9.82 17.91
N HIS A 248 22.34 9.07 18.99
CA HIS A 248 21.39 8.99 20.10
C HIS A 248 19.97 8.61 19.65
N ALA A 249 19.85 7.55 18.83
CA ALA A 249 18.53 7.08 18.38
C ALA A 249 17.60 6.79 19.55
N ALA A 250 16.33 7.17 19.44
CA ALA A 250 15.38 7.11 20.54
C ALA A 250 14.78 5.70 20.74
N ALA A 251 14.53 4.96 19.67
CA ALA A 251 13.93 3.63 19.71
C ALA A 251 14.27 2.83 18.46
N ILE A 252 14.08 1.50 18.55
CA ILE A 252 14.17 0.59 17.41
C ILE A 252 12.85 -0.14 17.22
N PHE A 253 12.43 -0.35 15.95
CA PHE A 253 11.16 -0.96 15.60
C PHE A 253 11.37 -2.22 14.79
N ALA A 254 10.59 -3.24 15.06
CA ALA A 254 10.40 -4.35 14.15
C ALA A 254 9.48 -3.95 12.99
N GLU A 255 9.48 -4.71 11.93
CA GLU A 255 8.56 -4.55 10.80
C GLU A 255 7.70 -5.81 10.63
N ASN A 256 6.48 -5.63 10.14
CA ASN A 256 5.52 -6.73 10.02
C ASN A 256 5.89 -7.77 8.94
N ILE A 257 6.76 -7.41 7.99
CA ILE A 257 7.16 -8.27 6.88
C ILE A 257 8.47 -9.04 7.13
N THR A 258 9.23 -8.72 8.19
CA THR A 258 10.55 -9.28 8.46
C THR A 258 10.62 -10.01 9.79
N ASP A 259 11.61 -10.90 9.95
CA ASP A 259 11.90 -11.55 11.24
C ASP A 259 12.56 -10.55 12.19
N ALA A 260 11.95 -10.37 13.35
CA ALA A 260 12.41 -9.40 14.35
C ALA A 260 13.69 -9.81 15.10
N ARG A 261 14.31 -10.98 14.83
CA ARG A 261 15.49 -11.46 15.56
C ARG A 261 16.67 -10.52 15.47
N LEU A 262 17.01 -10.06 14.25
CA LEU A 262 18.12 -9.12 14.02
C LEU A 262 17.88 -7.80 14.75
N VAL A 263 16.69 -7.23 14.64
CA VAL A 263 16.32 -5.97 15.29
C VAL A 263 16.40 -6.08 16.81
N LYS A 264 15.95 -7.21 17.39
CA LYS A 264 16.06 -7.50 18.83
C LYS A 264 17.50 -7.63 19.29
N GLN A 265 18.37 -8.26 18.48
CA GLN A 265 19.81 -8.34 18.77
C GLN A 265 20.42 -6.93 18.80
N ILE A 266 20.18 -6.12 17.77
CA ILE A 266 20.68 -4.73 17.71
C ILE A 266 20.16 -3.92 18.90
N ALA A 267 18.88 -4.04 19.26
CA ALA A 267 18.29 -3.40 20.44
C ALA A 267 19.05 -3.72 21.72
N THR A 268 19.37 -5.01 21.92
CA THR A 268 20.10 -5.49 23.10
C THR A 268 21.53 -4.94 23.13
N GLU A 269 22.26 -5.04 22.03
CA GLU A 269 23.67 -4.61 21.94
C GLU A 269 23.84 -3.09 21.99
N ALA A 270 22.91 -2.34 21.39
CA ALA A 270 22.87 -0.88 21.44
C ALA A 270 22.25 -0.34 22.75
N LYS A 271 21.61 -1.18 23.56
CA LYS A 271 20.82 -0.81 24.75
C LYS A 271 19.69 0.16 24.38
N LEU A 272 19.05 -0.09 23.25
CA LEU A 272 17.96 0.73 22.73
C LEU A 272 16.62 0.05 23.01
N PRO A 273 15.58 0.78 23.47
CA PRO A 273 14.27 0.17 23.71
C PRO A 273 13.58 -0.21 22.40
N MET A 274 12.85 -1.34 22.43
CA MET A 274 11.93 -1.70 21.35
C MET A 274 10.69 -0.80 21.39
N GLY A 275 10.47 -0.07 20.30
CA GLY A 275 9.33 0.87 20.17
C GLY A 275 8.01 0.23 19.71
N GLY A 276 8.08 -1.02 19.24
CA GLY A 276 6.92 -1.75 18.72
C GLY A 276 7.15 -2.29 17.31
N VAL A 277 6.05 -2.46 16.56
CA VAL A 277 6.06 -2.94 15.17
C VAL A 277 5.54 -1.83 14.26
N LEU A 278 6.26 -1.54 13.19
CA LEU A 278 5.82 -0.67 12.09
C LEU A 278 5.39 -1.53 10.89
N TYR A 279 4.49 -0.98 10.11
CA TYR A 279 4.04 -1.57 8.85
C TYR A 279 4.74 -0.83 7.71
N SER A 280 5.74 -1.46 7.11
CA SER A 280 6.53 -0.86 6.03
C SER A 280 5.89 -1.09 4.66
N ASP A 281 5.81 -2.36 4.23
CA ASP A 281 5.47 -2.73 2.85
C ASP A 281 4.17 -3.54 2.73
N ALA A 282 3.51 -3.82 3.85
CA ALA A 282 2.24 -4.53 3.85
C ALA A 282 1.30 -3.99 4.92
N LEU A 283 0.01 -4.07 4.64
CA LEU A 283 -1.05 -3.85 5.63
C LEU A 283 -1.14 -5.05 6.56
N SER A 284 -1.77 -4.86 7.73
CA SER A 284 -2.16 -5.96 8.61
C SER A 284 -3.33 -6.75 8.05
N LYS A 285 -3.62 -7.90 8.66
CA LYS A 285 -4.91 -8.58 8.51
C LYS A 285 -6.05 -7.66 8.96
N ALA A 286 -7.28 -8.01 8.60
CA ALA A 286 -8.47 -7.20 8.86
C ALA A 286 -8.72 -6.93 10.36
N ASP A 287 -8.31 -7.84 11.23
CA ASP A 287 -8.41 -7.74 12.69
C ASP A 287 -7.16 -7.13 13.36
N GLY A 288 -6.16 -6.76 12.56
CA GLY A 288 -4.93 -6.14 13.04
C GLY A 288 -5.03 -4.60 13.12
N PRO A 289 -3.94 -3.93 13.55
CA PRO A 289 -3.96 -2.49 13.82
C PRO A 289 -3.83 -1.61 12.57
N ALA A 290 -3.49 -2.17 11.41
CA ALA A 290 -3.19 -1.44 10.19
C ALA A 290 -3.87 -2.07 8.94
N PRO A 291 -5.20 -2.34 8.94
CA PRO A 291 -5.88 -3.04 7.85
C PRO A 291 -6.09 -2.17 6.59
N THR A 292 -5.93 -0.85 6.69
CA THR A 292 -6.02 0.09 5.57
C THR A 292 -4.78 0.98 5.50
N TYR A 293 -4.56 1.63 4.36
CA TYR A 293 -3.45 2.58 4.20
C TYR A 293 -3.51 3.72 5.24
N ILE A 294 -4.70 4.26 5.50
CA ILE A 294 -4.89 5.31 6.52
C ILE A 294 -4.55 4.77 7.91
N ASP A 295 -5.01 3.57 8.25
CA ASP A 295 -4.72 2.95 9.56
C ASP A 295 -3.23 2.64 9.71
N MET A 296 -2.57 2.18 8.65
CA MET A 296 -1.13 1.95 8.62
C MET A 296 -0.35 3.21 8.95
N MET A 297 -0.62 4.30 8.25
CA MET A 297 0.07 5.57 8.46
C MET A 297 -0.19 6.16 9.86
N ARG A 298 -1.41 6.04 10.38
CA ARG A 298 -1.77 6.44 11.75
C ARG A 298 -1.08 5.58 12.79
N HIS A 299 -1.10 4.26 12.59
CA HIS A 299 -0.44 3.31 13.50
C HIS A 299 1.06 3.59 13.58
N ASN A 300 1.75 3.69 12.45
CA ASN A 300 3.17 3.96 12.38
C ASN A 300 3.52 5.27 13.09
N THR A 301 2.83 6.36 12.76
CA THR A 301 3.07 7.67 13.36
C THR A 301 2.84 7.65 14.89
N SER A 302 1.73 7.04 15.34
CA SER A 302 1.42 6.93 16.77
C SER A 302 2.43 6.05 17.52
N THR A 303 2.90 4.97 16.89
CA THR A 303 3.87 4.04 17.49
C THR A 303 5.23 4.72 17.64
N ILE A 304 5.69 5.45 16.61
CA ILE A 304 6.92 6.24 16.67
C ILE A 304 6.83 7.31 17.76
N PHE A 305 5.73 8.09 17.76
CA PHE A 305 5.53 9.15 18.75
C PHE A 305 5.56 8.61 20.19
N LYS A 306 4.83 7.53 20.47
CA LYS A 306 4.78 6.92 21.82
C LYS A 306 6.15 6.41 22.27
N ALA A 307 6.91 5.78 21.37
CA ALA A 307 8.22 5.26 21.70
C ALA A 307 9.21 6.39 22.04
N ILE A 308 9.17 7.50 21.29
CA ILE A 308 10.02 8.66 21.54
C ILE A 308 9.60 9.40 22.82
N ALA A 309 8.30 9.61 23.03
CA ALA A 309 7.77 10.30 24.21
C ALA A 309 8.00 9.53 25.52
N ALA A 310 8.19 8.21 25.45
CA ALA A 310 8.51 7.38 26.61
C ALA A 310 10.00 7.53 27.06
N GLN A 311 10.83 8.20 26.28
CA GLN A 311 12.25 8.45 26.63
C GLN A 311 12.35 9.68 27.56
N PRO A 312 13.19 9.59 28.59
CA PRO A 312 13.39 10.69 29.55
C PRO A 312 13.91 11.97 28.91
#